data_1cf8d71c229b3023e8a685996ddd0a17
#
_entry.id   1cf8d71c229b3023e8a685996ddd0a17
#
_cell.length_a   1.000
_cell.length_b   1.000
_cell.length_c   1.000
_cell.angle_alpha   90.00
_cell.angle_beta   90.00
_cell.angle_gamma   90.00
#
_symmetry.space_group_name_H-M   'P 1'
#
loop_
_entity.id
_entity.type
_entity.pdbx_description
1 polymer ?
#
loop_
_entity_poly.entity_id
_entity_poly.type
_entity_poly.pdbx_seq_one_letter_code
_entity_poly.pdbx_strand_id
1 'polypeptide(L)'
;MPTGGQRPPDRKKGIRMEFREEIRDLFSVPEDYYLAHCISADFTMGKGIVVEFNRRFDMKNKLRAHYPDYLDQWQKEKKSSGCVLAGRVFNLITKERYFQKPTYETMRGALECMKALCAQKDIRRVAMPVIGCGLDRLEWEHVSAVIRDVFAGTDVEILVCKQ
;
A
#
# COMPACT_ATOMS: atom_id res chain seq x y z
N MET A 1 -1.46 18.05 -29.21
CA MET A 1 -1.22 17.78 -28.93
C MET A 1 -1.23 17.54 -28.45
N PRO A 2 -1.82 17.77 -28.53
CA PRO A 2 -1.82 17.45 -28.10
C PRO A 2 -1.85 17.01 -27.66
N THR A 3 -2.43 16.98 -27.84
CA THR A 3 -2.27 16.58 -27.43
C THR A 3 -1.86 16.15 -26.98
N GLY A 4 -2.22 16.13 -26.94
CA GLY A 4 -1.80 15.79 -26.53
C GLY A 4 -1.27 15.64 -26.13
N GLY A 5 -1.37 15.63 -26.01
CA GLY A 5 -0.78 15.60 -25.60
C GLY A 5 -0.18 15.73 -25.16
N GLN A 6 -0.51 15.78 -25.01
CA GLN A 6 0.25 16.20 -24.63
C GLN A 6 0.78 16.01 -23.75
N ARG A 7 0.75 16.19 -23.65
CA ARG A 7 1.21 16.17 -22.61
C ARG A 7 2.44 15.47 -22.33
N PRO A 8 3.44 15.19 -22.45
CA PRO A 8 4.59 14.59 -21.93
C PRO A 8 5.70 15.48 -21.52
N PRO A 9 5.97 16.57 -22.18
CA PRO A 9 7.06 17.40 -21.67
C PRO A 9 6.71 18.00 -20.35
N ASP A 10 5.46 18.37 -20.20
CA ASP A 10 5.00 18.93 -18.94
C ASP A 10 5.07 17.93 -17.82
N ARG A 11 4.91 16.69 -18.16
CA ARG A 11 5.00 15.66 -17.16
C ARG A 11 6.37 15.59 -16.53
N LYS A 12 7.42 15.76 -17.30
CA LYS A 12 8.77 15.78 -16.73
C LYS A 12 8.97 16.95 -15.79
N LYS A 13 8.47 18.11 -16.18
CA LYS A 13 8.58 19.29 -15.34
C LYS A 13 7.66 19.21 -14.15
N GLY A 14 6.49 18.65 -14.37
CA GLY A 14 5.44 18.65 -13.38
C GLY A 14 5.29 17.37 -12.61
N ILE A 15 6.34 16.55 -12.54
CA ILE A 15 6.25 15.34 -11.74
C ILE A 15 5.97 15.73 -10.31
N ARG A 16 4.84 15.29 -9.81
CA ARG A 16 4.49 15.47 -8.43
C ARG A 16 3.42 14.46 -8.07
N MET A 17 3.48 14.01 -6.85
CA MET A 17 2.52 13.10 -6.30
C MET A 17 1.17 13.79 -6.17
N GLU A 18 0.09 13.06 -6.45
CA GLU A 18 -1.26 13.52 -6.14
C GLU A 18 -1.78 12.73 -4.96
N PHE A 19 -2.39 13.42 -4.03
CA PHE A 19 -2.93 12.80 -2.82
C PHE A 19 -4.34 13.34 -2.60
N ARG A 20 -5.33 12.43 -2.60
CA ARG A 20 -6.72 12.81 -2.41
C ARG A 20 -7.36 11.90 -1.38
N GLU A 21 -8.29 12.45 -0.63
CA GLU A 21 -9.11 11.71 0.31
C GLU A 21 -10.56 11.86 -0.11
N GLU A 22 -11.27 10.75 -0.20
CA GLU A 22 -12.69 10.74 -0.62
C GLU A 22 -13.46 9.80 0.29
N ILE A 23 -14.73 10.15 0.51
CA ILE A 23 -15.64 9.24 1.18
C ILE A 23 -16.22 8.34 0.10
N ARG A 24 -15.74 7.10 0.04
CA ARG A 24 -16.22 6.13 -0.93
C ARG A 24 -15.77 4.73 -0.54
N ASP A 25 -16.43 3.74 -1.10
CA ASP A 25 -16.05 2.35 -0.93
C ASP A 25 -14.73 2.10 -1.68
N LEU A 26 -13.74 1.60 -0.96
CA LEU A 26 -12.44 1.29 -1.54
C LEU A 26 -12.56 0.35 -2.75
N PHE A 27 -13.47 -0.62 -2.67
CA PHE A 27 -13.60 -1.63 -3.71
C PHE A 27 -14.43 -1.16 -4.90
N SER A 28 -14.86 0.10 -4.88
CA SER A 28 -15.61 0.70 -6.01
C SER A 28 -14.70 1.51 -6.95
N VAL A 29 -13.40 1.61 -6.66
CA VAL A 29 -12.49 2.40 -7.50
C VAL A 29 -12.31 1.72 -8.86
N PRO A 30 -12.00 2.50 -9.91
CA PRO A 30 -11.75 1.92 -11.23
C PRO A 30 -10.66 0.86 -11.21
N GLU A 31 -10.73 -0.06 -12.15
CA GLU A 31 -9.83 -1.20 -12.17
C GLU A 31 -8.38 -0.85 -12.49
N ASP A 32 -8.13 0.35 -12.99
CA ASP A 32 -6.76 0.79 -13.23
C ASP A 32 -6.06 1.25 -11.95
N TYR A 33 -6.77 1.28 -10.83
CA TYR A 33 -6.14 1.49 -9.53
C TYR A 33 -5.64 0.16 -8.97
N TYR A 34 -4.44 0.19 -8.45
CA TYR A 34 -3.97 -0.86 -7.54
C TYR A 34 -4.52 -0.53 -6.16
N LEU A 35 -4.61 -1.54 -5.32
CA LEU A 35 -5.12 -1.37 -3.96
C LEU A 35 -4.00 -1.62 -2.97
N ALA A 36 -4.09 -1.02 -1.79
CA ALA A 36 -3.10 -1.24 -0.74
C ALA A 36 -3.79 -1.37 0.60
N HIS A 37 -3.27 -2.24 1.43
CA HIS A 37 -3.70 -2.40 2.82
C HIS A 37 -2.53 -2.92 3.65
N CYS A 38 -2.69 -2.96 4.97
CA CYS A 38 -1.62 -3.39 5.88
C CYS A 38 -1.89 -4.78 6.42
N ILE A 39 -0.85 -5.60 6.48
CA ILE A 39 -0.92 -6.95 7.03
C ILE A 39 0.30 -7.22 7.91
N SER A 40 0.32 -8.37 8.57
CA SER A 40 1.48 -8.87 9.30
C SER A 40 2.22 -9.90 8.47
N ALA A 41 3.50 -10.10 8.79
CA ALA A 41 4.36 -11.04 8.03
C ALA A 41 3.92 -12.49 8.19
N ASP A 42 3.13 -12.82 9.20
CA ASP A 42 2.62 -14.18 9.39
C ASP A 42 1.38 -14.46 8.52
N PHE A 43 0.93 -13.47 7.74
CA PHE A 43 -0.22 -13.58 6.82
C PHE A 43 -1.53 -13.93 7.54
N THR A 44 -1.65 -13.60 8.81
CA THR A 44 -2.91 -13.73 9.53
C THR A 44 -3.80 -12.56 9.15
N MET A 45 -4.98 -12.82 8.62
CA MET A 45 -5.89 -11.80 8.12
C MET A 45 -7.24 -11.96 8.79
N GLY A 46 -7.24 -11.84 10.10
CA GLY A 46 -8.40 -12.21 10.90
C GLY A 46 -9.35 -11.10 11.30
N LYS A 47 -8.92 -9.83 11.21
CA LYS A 47 -9.75 -8.72 11.69
C LYS A 47 -9.53 -7.49 10.82
N GLY A 48 -10.55 -6.64 10.76
CA GLY A 48 -10.49 -5.39 10.05
C GLY A 48 -10.65 -5.57 8.54
N ILE A 49 -10.20 -4.58 7.79
CA ILE A 49 -10.39 -4.56 6.34
C ILE A 49 -9.65 -5.70 5.63
N VAL A 50 -8.62 -6.26 6.26
CA VAL A 50 -7.91 -7.39 5.65
C VAL A 50 -8.84 -8.58 5.41
N VAL A 51 -9.90 -8.73 6.22
CA VAL A 51 -10.89 -9.80 6.01
C VAL A 51 -11.56 -9.64 4.65
N GLU A 52 -11.92 -8.41 4.28
CA GLU A 52 -12.51 -8.15 2.96
C GLU A 52 -11.53 -8.40 1.83
N PHE A 53 -10.27 -8.00 2.01
CA PHE A 53 -9.25 -8.29 1.01
C PHE A 53 -9.06 -9.79 0.84
N ASN A 54 -9.07 -10.53 1.95
CA ASN A 54 -8.95 -11.98 1.86
C ASN A 54 -10.15 -12.59 1.14
N ARG A 55 -11.35 -12.15 1.47
CA ARG A 55 -12.57 -12.69 0.86
C ARG A 55 -12.62 -12.40 -0.63
N ARG A 56 -12.33 -11.16 -1.03
CA ARG A 56 -12.46 -10.73 -2.42
C ARG A 56 -11.37 -11.27 -3.34
N PHE A 57 -10.17 -11.39 -2.83
CA PHE A 57 -9.00 -11.70 -3.66
C PHE A 57 -8.35 -13.03 -3.31
N ASP A 58 -8.92 -13.78 -2.38
CA ASP A 58 -8.32 -15.04 -1.90
C ASP A 58 -6.88 -14.78 -1.47
N MET A 59 -6.67 -13.67 -0.78
CA MET A 59 -5.34 -13.10 -0.59
C MET A 59 -4.43 -13.97 0.25
N LYS A 60 -4.95 -14.51 1.36
CA LYS A 60 -4.14 -15.35 2.24
C LYS A 60 -3.60 -16.58 1.51
N ASN A 61 -4.47 -17.24 0.73
CA ASN A 61 -4.05 -18.42 -0.02
C ASN A 61 -3.02 -18.06 -1.10
N LYS A 62 -3.22 -16.94 -1.78
CA LYS A 62 -2.26 -16.49 -2.79
C LYS A 62 -0.90 -16.19 -2.17
N LEU A 63 -0.89 -15.49 -1.05
CA LEU A 63 0.36 -15.13 -0.39
C LEU A 63 1.08 -16.38 0.11
N ARG A 64 0.36 -17.31 0.73
CA ARG A 64 0.96 -18.53 1.22
C ARG A 64 1.46 -19.44 0.10
N ALA A 65 0.77 -19.45 -1.04
CA ALA A 65 1.20 -20.25 -2.18
C ALA A 65 2.46 -19.68 -2.83
N HIS A 66 2.55 -18.37 -2.97
CA HIS A 66 3.69 -17.73 -3.62
C HIS A 66 4.87 -17.48 -2.69
N TYR A 67 4.62 -17.38 -1.37
CA TYR A 67 5.65 -17.05 -0.39
C TYR A 67 5.50 -17.99 0.83
N PRO A 68 5.67 -19.30 0.65
CA PRO A 68 5.39 -20.27 1.73
C PRO A 68 6.29 -20.09 2.95
N ASP A 69 7.48 -19.54 2.78
CA ASP A 69 8.44 -19.36 3.86
C ASP A 69 8.65 -17.89 4.21
N TYR A 70 7.64 -17.05 3.98
CA TYR A 70 7.82 -15.62 4.11
C TYR A 70 8.24 -15.20 5.51
N LEU A 71 7.58 -15.73 6.53
CA LEU A 71 7.90 -15.37 7.92
C LEU A 71 9.32 -15.82 8.29
N ASP A 72 9.71 -17.02 7.85
CA ASP A 72 11.08 -17.49 8.09
C ASP A 72 12.11 -16.59 7.45
N GLN A 73 11.88 -16.18 6.20
CA GLN A 73 12.79 -15.27 5.51
C GLN A 73 12.81 -13.89 6.18
N TRP A 74 11.65 -13.43 6.59
CA TRP A 74 11.53 -12.16 7.32
C TRP A 74 12.42 -12.16 8.55
N GLN A 75 12.34 -13.25 9.33
CA GLN A 75 13.12 -13.38 10.55
C GLN A 75 14.63 -13.51 10.27
N LYS A 76 14.98 -14.31 9.27
CA LYS A 76 16.38 -14.50 8.88
C LYS A 76 17.01 -13.20 8.41
N GLU A 77 16.27 -12.42 7.65
CA GLU A 77 16.75 -11.14 7.14
C GLU A 77 16.57 -10.01 8.13
N LYS A 78 15.99 -10.29 9.29
CA LYS A 78 15.75 -9.31 10.35
C LYS A 78 14.98 -8.10 9.83
N LYS A 79 13.96 -8.37 9.05
CA LYS A 79 13.13 -7.30 8.50
C LYS A 79 12.22 -6.72 9.55
N SER A 80 11.88 -5.44 9.39
CA SER A 80 10.90 -4.78 10.24
C SER A 80 9.72 -4.26 9.43
N SER A 81 9.83 -4.24 8.10
CA SER A 81 8.75 -3.83 7.22
C SER A 81 9.00 -4.37 5.81
N GLY A 82 7.96 -4.37 5.00
CA GLY A 82 8.07 -4.83 3.62
C GLY A 82 6.80 -4.54 2.86
N CYS A 83 6.76 -4.98 1.60
CA CYS A 83 5.57 -4.87 0.76
C CYS A 83 5.60 -5.99 -0.26
N VAL A 84 4.49 -6.71 -0.36
CA VAL A 84 4.34 -7.80 -1.31
C VAL A 84 3.18 -7.49 -2.23
N LEU A 85 3.44 -7.46 -3.53
CA LEU A 85 2.41 -7.25 -4.54
C LEU A 85 1.86 -8.59 -4.99
N ALA A 86 0.55 -8.78 -4.85
CA ALA A 86 -0.14 -9.97 -5.31
C ALA A 86 -1.34 -9.52 -6.15
N GLY A 87 -1.32 -9.81 -7.44
CA GLY A 87 -2.32 -9.30 -8.37
C GLY A 87 -2.28 -7.79 -8.38
N ARG A 88 -3.44 -7.16 -8.09
CA ARG A 88 -3.50 -5.70 -8.04
C ARG A 88 -3.45 -5.16 -6.60
N VAL A 89 -3.00 -5.99 -5.65
CA VAL A 89 -3.02 -5.61 -4.24
C VAL A 89 -1.62 -5.53 -3.68
N PHE A 90 -1.26 -4.35 -3.18
CA PHE A 90 -0.06 -4.16 -2.39
C PHE A 90 -0.37 -4.54 -0.94
N ASN A 91 0.34 -5.52 -0.44
CA ASN A 91 0.23 -5.93 0.95
C ASN A 91 1.39 -5.29 1.70
N LEU A 92 1.10 -4.19 2.39
CA LEU A 92 2.09 -3.46 3.19
C LEU A 92 2.30 -4.24 4.48
N ILE A 93 3.53 -4.67 4.72
CA ILE A 93 3.84 -5.49 5.88
C ILE A 93 4.51 -4.61 6.91
N THR A 94 3.75 -4.28 7.96
CA THR A 94 4.12 -3.27 8.93
C THR A 94 4.46 -3.86 10.30
N LYS A 95 4.34 -5.17 10.45
CA LYS A 95 4.64 -5.85 11.71
C LYS A 95 4.86 -7.34 11.44
N GLU A 96 5.58 -7.99 12.34
CA GLU A 96 5.90 -9.40 12.14
C GLU A 96 4.71 -10.31 12.42
N ARG A 97 4.04 -10.10 13.55
CA ARG A 97 2.93 -10.95 13.98
C ARG A 97 1.66 -10.15 14.12
N TYR A 98 0.52 -10.80 13.90
CA TYR A 98 -0.78 -10.14 13.86
C TYR A 98 -1.13 -9.40 15.16
N PHE A 99 -0.65 -9.88 16.32
CA PHE A 99 -0.97 -9.28 17.61
C PHE A 99 -0.09 -8.09 17.97
N GLN A 100 0.94 -7.82 17.19
CA GLN A 100 1.83 -6.69 17.42
C GLN A 100 1.24 -5.41 16.84
N LYS A 101 1.86 -4.30 17.14
CA LYS A 101 1.43 -3.00 16.60
C LYS A 101 2.53 -2.44 15.71
N PRO A 102 2.14 -1.84 14.58
CA PRO A 102 3.13 -1.15 13.75
C PRO A 102 3.60 0.12 14.43
N THR A 103 4.71 0.66 13.96
CA THR A 103 5.19 1.98 14.32
C THR A 103 5.16 2.86 13.08
N TYR A 104 5.36 4.17 13.26
CA TYR A 104 5.47 5.04 12.10
C TYR A 104 6.68 4.68 11.25
N GLU A 105 7.74 4.17 11.89
CA GLU A 105 8.92 3.72 11.15
C GLU A 105 8.65 2.49 10.30
N THR A 106 7.94 1.50 10.83
CA THR A 106 7.63 0.31 10.04
C THR A 106 6.63 0.64 8.94
N MET A 107 5.70 1.56 9.21
CA MET A 107 4.79 2.05 8.18
C MET A 107 5.57 2.73 7.05
N ARG A 108 6.51 3.62 7.40
CA ARG A 108 7.33 4.28 6.39
C ARG A 108 8.12 3.27 5.57
N GLY A 109 8.73 2.29 6.23
CA GLY A 109 9.49 1.26 5.52
C GLY A 109 8.64 0.49 4.53
N ALA A 110 7.42 0.12 4.91
CA ALA A 110 6.51 -0.58 4.00
C ALA A 110 6.12 0.30 2.82
N LEU A 111 5.86 1.59 3.06
CA LEU A 111 5.52 2.53 2.00
C LEU A 111 6.70 2.77 1.06
N GLU A 112 7.93 2.81 1.57
CA GLU A 112 9.11 2.91 0.71
C GLU A 112 9.23 1.70 -0.20
N CYS A 113 8.95 0.50 0.32
CA CYS A 113 8.94 -0.71 -0.49
C CYS A 113 7.85 -0.61 -1.58
N MET A 114 6.67 -0.11 -1.24
CA MET A 114 5.60 0.07 -2.22
C MET A 114 6.01 1.06 -3.30
N LYS A 115 6.65 2.16 -2.91
CA LYS A 115 7.15 3.16 -3.84
C LYS A 115 8.13 2.54 -4.84
N ALA A 116 9.05 1.70 -4.34
CA ALA A 116 10.01 1.03 -5.21
C ALA A 116 9.31 0.12 -6.20
N LEU A 117 8.29 -0.62 -5.75
CA LEU A 117 7.52 -1.50 -6.64
C LEU A 117 6.76 -0.68 -7.68
N CYS A 118 6.19 0.45 -7.29
CA CYS A 118 5.49 1.33 -8.24
C CYS A 118 6.44 1.80 -9.34
N ALA A 119 7.66 2.21 -8.97
CA ALA A 119 8.64 2.65 -9.93
C ALA A 119 9.08 1.51 -10.86
N GLN A 120 9.32 0.34 -10.27
CA GLN A 120 9.80 -0.82 -11.01
C GLN A 120 8.77 -1.33 -12.02
N LYS A 121 7.49 -1.27 -11.67
CA LYS A 121 6.41 -1.83 -12.49
C LYS A 121 5.56 -0.76 -13.18
N ASP A 122 5.95 0.48 -13.10
CA ASP A 122 5.24 1.62 -13.71
C ASP A 122 3.79 1.70 -13.24
N ILE A 123 3.59 1.54 -11.95
CA ILE A 123 2.27 1.65 -11.32
C ILE A 123 2.12 3.07 -10.82
N ARG A 124 1.04 3.75 -11.23
CA ARG A 124 0.85 5.17 -10.96
C ARG A 124 -0.41 5.50 -10.20
N ARG A 125 -1.28 4.54 -9.92
CA ARG A 125 -2.53 4.79 -9.21
C ARG A 125 -2.73 3.75 -8.13
N VAL A 126 -2.81 4.19 -6.89
CA VAL A 126 -3.01 3.31 -5.74
C VAL A 126 -4.12 3.87 -4.88
N ALA A 127 -5.09 3.03 -4.55
CA ALA A 127 -6.16 3.39 -3.62
C ALA A 127 -5.98 2.59 -2.33
N MET A 128 -6.27 3.21 -1.22
CA MET A 128 -6.08 2.58 0.08
C MET A 128 -7.09 3.12 1.08
N PRO A 129 -7.38 2.37 2.14
CA PRO A 129 -8.17 2.91 3.25
C PRO A 129 -7.27 3.81 4.11
N VAL A 130 -7.81 4.26 5.23
CA VAL A 130 -7.04 5.02 6.23
C VAL A 130 -6.14 4.02 6.95
N ILE A 131 -5.00 3.70 6.31
CA ILE A 131 -4.13 2.62 6.75
C ILE A 131 -3.51 2.89 8.12
N GLY A 132 -3.39 1.83 8.92
CA GLY A 132 -2.75 1.89 10.23
C GLY A 132 -3.56 2.57 11.31
N CYS A 133 -4.77 3.05 11.03
CA CYS A 133 -5.52 3.89 11.96
C CYS A 133 -6.74 3.24 12.56
N GLY A 134 -7.05 2.00 12.18
CA GLY A 134 -8.13 1.25 12.81
C GLY A 134 -7.61 0.52 14.03
N LEU A 135 -7.54 -0.81 13.93
CA LEU A 135 -7.06 -1.63 15.03
C LEU A 135 -5.61 -1.35 15.42
N ASP A 136 -4.80 -0.88 14.47
CA ASP A 136 -3.38 -0.58 14.71
C ASP A 136 -3.15 0.76 15.42
N ARG A 137 -4.15 1.64 15.44
CA ARG A 137 -4.20 2.84 16.28
C ARG A 137 -3.15 3.91 16.00
N LEU A 138 -2.57 3.94 14.81
CA LEU A 138 -1.74 5.08 14.42
C LEU A 138 -2.67 6.27 14.10
N GLU A 139 -2.11 7.47 14.16
CA GLU A 139 -2.88 8.69 13.90
C GLU A 139 -2.81 9.06 12.43
N TRP A 140 -3.98 9.30 11.84
CA TRP A 140 -4.05 9.53 10.39
C TRP A 140 -3.28 10.77 9.93
N GLU A 141 -3.30 11.86 10.70
CA GLU A 141 -2.52 13.03 10.34
C GLU A 141 -1.05 12.69 10.15
N HIS A 142 -0.51 11.87 11.04
CA HIS A 142 0.89 11.47 10.96
C HIS A 142 1.11 10.50 9.81
N VAL A 143 0.24 9.51 9.67
CA VAL A 143 0.38 8.53 8.59
C VAL A 143 0.25 9.20 7.22
N SER A 144 -0.71 10.11 7.06
CA SER A 144 -0.88 10.83 5.79
C SER A 144 0.35 11.66 5.46
N ALA A 145 0.98 12.28 6.45
CA ALA A 145 2.21 13.03 6.25
C ALA A 145 3.35 12.11 5.79
N VAL A 146 3.44 10.91 6.36
CA VAL A 146 4.44 9.93 5.93
C VAL A 146 4.21 9.51 4.48
N ILE A 147 2.95 9.25 4.11
CA ILE A 147 2.63 8.87 2.73
C ILE A 147 3.07 9.97 1.76
N ARG A 148 2.72 11.21 2.07
CA ARG A 148 3.08 12.34 1.20
C ARG A 148 4.59 12.50 1.10
N ASP A 149 5.30 12.33 2.19
CA ASP A 149 6.74 12.45 2.21
C ASP A 149 7.41 11.36 1.37
N VAL A 150 6.98 10.11 1.58
CA VAL A 150 7.55 8.97 0.87
C VAL A 150 7.35 9.11 -0.64
N PHE A 151 6.17 9.52 -1.07
CA PHE A 151 5.84 9.59 -2.49
C PHE A 151 6.14 10.95 -3.13
N ALA A 152 6.67 11.90 -2.37
CA ALA A 152 7.09 13.19 -2.92
C ALA A 152 8.10 12.96 -4.05
N GLY A 153 7.95 13.71 -5.13
CA GLY A 153 8.84 13.57 -6.28
C GLY A 153 8.49 12.45 -7.24
N THR A 154 7.47 11.65 -6.92
CA THR A 154 6.97 10.63 -7.85
C THR A 154 5.77 11.19 -8.61
N ASP A 155 5.29 10.44 -9.61
CA ASP A 155 4.05 10.78 -10.28
C ASP A 155 2.92 9.83 -9.91
N VAL A 156 3.00 9.26 -8.71
CA VAL A 156 1.96 8.33 -8.22
C VAL A 156 0.78 9.12 -7.68
N GLU A 157 -0.40 8.68 -8.03
CA GLU A 157 -1.65 9.21 -7.49
C GLU A 157 -2.10 8.29 -6.36
N ILE A 158 -2.26 8.85 -5.17
CA ILE A 158 -2.74 8.11 -4.00
C ILE A 158 -4.16 8.57 -3.71
N LEU A 159 -5.09 7.64 -3.70
CA LEU A 159 -6.49 7.89 -3.35
C LEU A 159 -6.81 7.18 -2.04
N VAL A 160 -7.12 7.95 -1.02
CA VAL A 160 -7.50 7.39 0.27
C VAL A 160 -9.03 7.35 0.33
N CYS A 161 -9.57 6.15 0.53
CA CYS A 161 -11.01 5.92 0.56
C CYS A 161 -11.46 5.81 2.02
N LYS A 162 -12.21 6.79 2.47
CA LYS A 162 -12.73 6.84 3.84
C LYS A 162 -14.17 6.34 3.86
N GLN A 163 -14.55 5.81 4.98
CA GLN A 163 -15.92 5.33 5.17
C GLN A 163 -16.79 6.39 5.82
#